data_7bc80d820a390b93209cbfb61710ae29
#
_entry.id   7bc80d820a390b93209cbfb61710ae29
#
_cell.length_a   1.000
_cell.length_b   1.000
_cell.length_c   1.000
_cell.angle_alpha   90.00
_cell.angle_beta   90.00
_cell.angle_gamma   90.00
#
_symmetry.space_group_name_H-M   'P 1'
#
loop_
_entity.id
_entity.type
_entity.pdbx_description
1 polymer ?
#
loop_
_entity_poly.entity_id
_entity_poly.type
_entity_poly.pdbx_seq_one_letter_code
_entity_poly.pdbx_strand_id
1 'polypeptide(L)'
;MVGPELERFAESGKILARVREYVKGMQIRGRKVLDVCEEVEGKKRELGGGLAFPCNVGINEVAAHYTSPWDDSSLIPDGSIVKVDFGVELDGFATDTAMPISLNPTYDSMIVAAEAALQEAISAITPGRKISDVGSVVERCIERYGFRPIRNLTGHKIERFNLHAGKSVPNVSGIESGRFEVGEVYAIEPFVTPRKAEGAVTDGEAAYIYRFVKTKGAKSKAALQLAEYIRDTYHGLPFASRWVHNSWRDGDFSTFKELVSSRCIAGYPVLVEVTGQPIAQAEHTVLVTENGCRILTA
;
A
#
# COMPACT_ATOMS: atom_id res chain seq x y z
N MET A 1 25.99 -9.72 9.88
CA MET A 1 25.13 -9.83 11.08
C MET A 1 23.94 -8.89 10.84
N VAL A 2 22.76 -9.40 11.05
CA VAL A 2 21.52 -8.60 10.93
C VAL A 2 21.45 -7.70 12.17
N GLY A 3 21.41 -6.39 12.00
CA GLY A 3 21.26 -5.46 13.13
C GLY A 3 19.84 -5.53 13.74
N PRO A 4 19.64 -5.07 14.99
CA PRO A 4 18.37 -5.15 15.70
C PRO A 4 17.18 -4.52 14.91
N GLU A 5 17.43 -3.52 14.09
CA GLU A 5 16.39 -2.92 13.23
C GLU A 5 15.91 -3.86 12.13
N LEU A 6 16.84 -4.61 11.50
CA LEU A 6 16.48 -5.59 10.49
C LEU A 6 15.75 -6.81 11.08
N GLU A 7 15.99 -7.12 12.36
CA GLU A 7 15.22 -8.13 13.10
C GLU A 7 13.77 -7.67 13.29
N ARG A 8 13.53 -6.38 13.62
CA ARG A 8 12.18 -5.81 13.74
C ARG A 8 11.43 -5.84 12.42
N PHE A 9 12.07 -5.50 11.31
CA PHE A 9 11.46 -5.66 9.97
C PHE A 9 11.10 -7.13 9.70
N ALA A 10 11.97 -8.06 10.05
CA ALA A 10 11.71 -9.49 9.86
C ALA A 10 10.58 -10.02 10.75
N GLU A 11 10.45 -9.52 11.98
CA GLU A 11 9.33 -9.86 12.88
C GLU A 11 8.01 -9.30 12.36
N SER A 12 7.99 -8.01 11.95
CA SER A 12 6.84 -7.38 11.30
C SER A 12 6.40 -8.18 10.07
N GLY A 13 7.36 -8.57 9.21
CA GLY A 13 7.10 -9.38 8.03
C GLY A 13 6.50 -10.75 8.32
N LYS A 14 6.95 -11.44 9.37
CA LYS A 14 6.37 -12.73 9.80
C LYS A 14 4.91 -12.60 10.24
N ILE A 15 4.58 -11.51 10.94
CA ILE A 15 3.18 -11.23 11.30
C ILE A 15 2.38 -10.98 10.03
N LEU A 16 2.90 -10.15 9.14
CA LEU A 16 2.21 -9.80 7.90
C LEU A 16 2.00 -11.01 6.98
N ALA A 17 2.98 -11.92 6.88
CA ALA A 17 2.82 -13.20 6.16
C ALA A 17 1.63 -14.02 6.68
N ARG A 18 1.44 -14.09 8.00
CA ARG A 18 0.28 -14.78 8.61
C ARG A 18 -1.04 -14.06 8.31
N VAL A 19 -1.06 -12.73 8.30
CA VAL A 19 -2.24 -11.95 7.87
C VAL A 19 -2.52 -12.22 6.39
N ARG A 20 -1.50 -12.30 5.54
CA ARG A 20 -1.62 -12.60 4.11
C ARG A 20 -2.28 -13.97 3.87
N GLU A 21 -1.85 -15.01 4.58
CA GLU A 21 -2.49 -16.34 4.51
C GLU A 21 -3.96 -16.30 4.97
N TYR A 22 -4.26 -15.50 6.00
CA TYR A 22 -5.64 -15.30 6.42
C TYR A 22 -6.49 -14.63 5.33
N VAL A 23 -6.00 -13.53 4.73
CA VAL A 23 -6.70 -12.79 3.66
C VAL A 23 -6.92 -13.67 2.42
N LYS A 24 -5.96 -14.54 2.09
CA LYS A 24 -6.07 -15.49 0.99
C LYS A 24 -7.26 -16.45 1.12
N GLY A 25 -7.63 -16.79 2.36
CA GLY A 25 -8.79 -17.64 2.66
C GLY A 25 -10.11 -16.89 2.80
N MET A 26 -10.11 -15.55 2.75
CA MET A 26 -11.33 -14.75 2.98
C MET A 26 -12.31 -14.86 1.82
N GLN A 27 -13.58 -15.03 2.16
CA GLN A 27 -14.69 -14.88 1.23
C GLN A 27 -15.14 -13.41 1.24
N ILE A 28 -14.78 -12.66 0.18
CA ILE A 28 -15.04 -11.21 0.12
C ILE A 28 -16.20 -10.81 -0.79
N ARG A 29 -16.69 -11.73 -1.62
CA ARG A 29 -17.80 -11.50 -2.56
C ARG A 29 -19.04 -11.00 -1.87
N GLY A 30 -19.60 -9.88 -2.30
CA GLY A 30 -20.82 -9.28 -1.77
C GLY A 30 -20.71 -8.70 -0.36
N ARG A 31 -19.52 -8.72 0.25
CA ARG A 31 -19.30 -8.10 1.57
C ARG A 31 -19.17 -6.59 1.45
N LYS A 32 -19.46 -5.89 2.55
CA LYS A 32 -19.12 -4.48 2.65
C LYS A 32 -17.62 -4.29 2.65
N VAL A 33 -17.14 -3.29 1.93
CA VAL A 33 -15.73 -2.93 1.90
C VAL A 33 -15.23 -2.57 3.30
N LEU A 34 -16.05 -1.87 4.09
CA LEU A 34 -15.76 -1.53 5.47
C LEU A 34 -15.47 -2.77 6.32
N ASP A 35 -16.34 -3.79 6.24
CA ASP A 35 -16.18 -5.02 7.02
C ASP A 35 -14.87 -5.76 6.67
N VAL A 36 -14.47 -5.76 5.39
CA VAL A 36 -13.20 -6.35 4.95
C VAL A 36 -12.01 -5.56 5.49
N CYS A 37 -12.05 -4.22 5.42
CA CYS A 37 -10.98 -3.38 5.98
C CYS A 37 -10.80 -3.62 7.48
N GLU A 38 -11.91 -3.60 8.24
CA GLU A 38 -11.87 -3.76 9.70
C GLU A 38 -11.43 -5.16 10.13
N GLU A 39 -11.85 -6.20 9.40
CA GLU A 39 -11.45 -7.58 9.67
C GLU A 39 -9.94 -7.79 9.44
N VAL A 40 -9.39 -7.29 8.33
CA VAL A 40 -7.94 -7.37 8.06
C VAL A 40 -7.15 -6.58 9.11
N GLU A 41 -7.59 -5.37 9.47
CA GLU A 41 -6.97 -4.55 10.51
C GLU A 41 -7.09 -5.20 11.90
N GLY A 42 -8.23 -5.82 12.21
CA GLY A 42 -8.43 -6.61 13.43
C GLY A 42 -7.47 -7.80 13.51
N LYS A 43 -7.29 -8.51 12.39
CA LYS A 43 -6.37 -9.65 12.30
C LYS A 43 -4.91 -9.25 12.52
N LYS A 44 -4.48 -8.10 12.01
CA LYS A 44 -3.14 -7.55 12.26
C LYS A 44 -2.92 -7.37 13.77
N ARG A 45 -3.85 -6.73 14.48
CA ARG A 45 -3.78 -6.51 15.93
C ARG A 45 -3.84 -7.83 16.74
N GLU A 46 -4.72 -8.75 16.35
CA GLU A 46 -4.82 -10.09 16.98
C GLU A 46 -3.48 -10.83 16.96
N LEU A 47 -2.73 -10.68 15.88
CA LEU A 47 -1.42 -11.31 15.72
C LEU A 47 -0.26 -10.53 16.36
N GLY A 48 -0.55 -9.41 17.04
CA GLY A 48 0.42 -8.61 17.78
C GLY A 48 1.12 -7.53 16.95
N GLY A 49 0.65 -7.25 15.74
CA GLY A 49 1.17 -6.18 14.90
C GLY A 49 0.39 -4.86 15.04
N GLY A 50 1.09 -3.74 14.90
CA GLY A 50 0.50 -2.43 14.68
C GLY A 50 0.06 -2.24 13.24
N LEU A 51 -0.67 -1.17 12.98
CA LEU A 51 -1.15 -0.82 11.64
C LEU A 51 -0.13 0.12 10.97
N ALA A 52 0.62 -0.37 10.00
CA ALA A 52 1.54 0.47 9.22
C ALA A 52 0.79 1.54 8.40
N PHE A 53 -0.39 1.16 7.92
CA PHE A 53 -1.35 2.04 7.23
C PHE A 53 -2.72 1.35 7.19
N PRO A 54 -3.80 2.08 6.80
CA PRO A 54 -5.14 1.50 6.65
C PRO A 54 -5.18 0.39 5.60
N CYS A 55 -5.96 -0.65 5.84
CA CYS A 55 -6.21 -1.64 4.79
C CYS A 55 -6.87 -0.97 3.58
N ASN A 56 -6.23 -1.06 2.42
CA ASN A 56 -6.76 -0.59 1.15
C ASN A 56 -7.50 -1.74 0.45
N VAL A 57 -8.66 -1.43 -0.12
CA VAL A 57 -9.46 -2.37 -0.91
C VAL A 57 -9.80 -1.73 -2.25
N GLY A 58 -8.91 -1.86 -3.22
CA GLY A 58 -9.10 -1.33 -4.56
C GLY A 58 -9.93 -2.29 -5.43
N ILE A 59 -11.05 -1.83 -5.97
CA ILE A 59 -11.95 -2.61 -6.83
C ILE A 59 -11.79 -2.14 -8.27
N ASN A 60 -11.63 -3.07 -9.20
CA ASN A 60 -11.50 -2.86 -10.64
C ASN A 60 -10.44 -1.80 -10.99
N GLU A 61 -10.85 -0.61 -11.49
CA GLU A 61 -10.00 0.50 -11.91
C GLU A 61 -9.34 1.27 -10.76
N VAL A 62 -9.80 1.09 -9.51
CA VAL A 62 -9.16 1.70 -8.34
C VAL A 62 -7.86 0.99 -8.05
N ALA A 63 -6.74 1.68 -8.25
CA ALA A 63 -5.39 1.13 -8.12
C ALA A 63 -4.94 1.03 -6.66
N ALA A 64 -5.04 2.15 -5.92
CA ALA A 64 -4.50 2.29 -4.57
C ALA A 64 -5.22 3.39 -3.78
N HIS A 65 -4.90 3.49 -2.50
CA HIS A 65 -5.33 4.53 -1.56
C HIS A 65 -6.83 4.59 -1.27
N TYR A 66 -7.60 3.56 -1.66
CA TYR A 66 -8.99 3.45 -1.22
C TYR A 66 -9.05 2.59 0.04
N THR A 67 -9.43 3.21 1.15
CA THR A 67 -9.90 2.54 2.37
C THR A 67 -11.32 3.02 2.67
N SER A 68 -12.14 2.14 3.22
CA SER A 68 -13.54 2.46 3.49
C SER A 68 -13.67 3.58 4.54
N PRO A 69 -14.43 4.67 4.29
CA PRO A 69 -14.84 5.61 5.34
C PRO A 69 -15.81 4.94 6.33
N TRP A 70 -16.13 5.63 7.44
CA TRP A 70 -16.96 5.07 8.52
C TRP A 70 -18.44 4.82 8.15
N ASP A 71 -18.94 5.53 7.14
CA ASP A 71 -20.32 5.48 6.66
C ASP A 71 -20.46 4.79 5.30
N ASP A 72 -19.42 4.08 4.86
CA ASP A 72 -19.41 3.40 3.58
C ASP A 72 -20.32 2.16 3.60
N SER A 73 -21.29 2.16 2.71
CA SER A 73 -22.17 1.03 2.46
C SER A 73 -21.80 0.22 1.20
N SER A 74 -20.71 0.56 0.55
CA SER A 74 -20.26 -0.08 -0.69
C SER A 74 -20.03 -1.57 -0.50
N LEU A 75 -20.53 -2.35 -1.45
CA LEU A 75 -20.34 -3.80 -1.48
C LEU A 75 -19.28 -4.15 -2.54
N ILE A 76 -18.54 -5.22 -2.31
CA ILE A 76 -17.63 -5.80 -3.30
C ILE A 76 -18.48 -6.50 -4.36
N PRO A 77 -18.50 -6.01 -5.64
CA PRO A 77 -19.36 -6.56 -6.67
C PRO A 77 -18.94 -7.95 -7.11
N ASP A 78 -19.92 -8.74 -7.53
CA ASP A 78 -19.64 -9.95 -8.30
C ASP A 78 -18.91 -9.61 -9.59
N GLY A 79 -18.02 -10.52 -10.02
CA GLY A 79 -17.31 -10.36 -11.28
C GLY A 79 -16.21 -9.30 -11.29
N SER A 80 -15.81 -8.77 -10.13
CA SER A 80 -14.73 -7.81 -10.00
C SER A 80 -13.35 -8.45 -9.79
N ILE A 81 -12.29 -7.65 -9.99
CA ILE A 81 -10.96 -7.89 -9.45
C ILE A 81 -10.75 -6.96 -8.26
N VAL A 82 -10.27 -7.50 -7.15
CA VAL A 82 -10.05 -6.74 -5.91
C VAL A 82 -8.58 -6.82 -5.53
N LYS A 83 -7.96 -5.70 -5.21
CA LYS A 83 -6.65 -5.61 -4.57
C LYS A 83 -6.86 -5.34 -3.10
N VAL A 84 -6.35 -6.22 -2.25
CA VAL A 84 -6.29 -6.01 -0.81
C VAL A 84 -4.83 -5.73 -0.46
N ASP A 85 -4.57 -4.52 0.01
CA ASP A 85 -3.24 -4.00 0.30
C ASP A 85 -3.19 -3.57 1.77
N PHE A 86 -2.21 -4.10 2.51
CA PHE A 86 -2.15 -3.97 3.96
C PHE A 86 -0.73 -4.16 4.50
N GLY A 87 -0.40 -3.37 5.52
CA GLY A 87 0.90 -3.40 6.17
C GLY A 87 0.81 -3.60 7.68
N VAL A 88 1.85 -4.16 8.26
CA VAL A 88 2.07 -4.31 9.71
C VAL A 88 3.28 -3.49 10.10
N GLU A 89 3.26 -2.89 11.28
CA GLU A 89 4.42 -2.26 11.88
C GLU A 89 4.71 -2.82 13.27
N LEU A 90 5.98 -2.80 13.68
CA LEU A 90 6.47 -3.03 15.04
C LEU A 90 7.48 -1.95 15.39
N ASP A 91 7.18 -1.12 16.37
CA ASP A 91 8.04 0.01 16.79
C ASP A 91 8.41 0.96 15.63
N GLY A 92 7.51 1.08 14.62
CA GLY A 92 7.69 1.88 13.42
C GLY A 92 8.37 1.17 12.26
N PHE A 93 8.83 -0.08 12.42
CA PHE A 93 9.41 -0.90 11.36
C PHE A 93 8.28 -1.57 10.58
N ALA A 94 7.87 -0.93 9.49
CA ALA A 94 6.73 -1.33 8.68
C ALA A 94 7.12 -2.35 7.60
N THR A 95 6.24 -3.31 7.37
CA THR A 95 6.25 -4.18 6.18
C THR A 95 4.92 -4.05 5.45
N ASP A 96 4.95 -4.25 4.15
CA ASP A 96 3.90 -3.97 3.19
C ASP A 96 3.66 -5.17 2.27
N THR A 97 2.41 -5.41 1.91
CA THR A 97 2.05 -6.45 0.94
C THR A 97 0.67 -6.18 0.35
N ALA A 98 0.53 -6.49 -0.93
CA ALA A 98 -0.77 -6.52 -1.58
C ALA A 98 -1.00 -7.84 -2.30
N MET A 99 -2.27 -8.21 -2.42
CA MET A 99 -2.67 -9.37 -3.17
C MET A 99 -3.95 -9.14 -3.96
N PRO A 100 -4.00 -9.59 -5.23
CA PRO A 100 -5.21 -9.56 -6.02
C PRO A 100 -6.11 -10.76 -5.69
N ILE A 101 -7.41 -10.52 -5.69
CA ILE A 101 -8.44 -11.56 -5.55
C ILE A 101 -9.36 -11.44 -6.77
N SER A 102 -9.44 -12.51 -7.56
CA SER A 102 -10.33 -12.59 -8.72
C SER A 102 -11.71 -13.09 -8.29
N LEU A 103 -12.73 -12.33 -8.63
CA LEU A 103 -14.13 -12.77 -8.54
C LEU A 103 -14.71 -13.08 -9.94
N ASN A 104 -13.86 -13.06 -10.97
CA ASN A 104 -14.19 -13.39 -12.36
C ASN A 104 -12.96 -13.97 -13.08
N PRO A 105 -13.04 -15.19 -13.62
CA PRO A 105 -11.92 -15.86 -14.29
C PRO A 105 -11.27 -15.05 -15.43
N THR A 106 -11.94 -14.05 -16.00
CA THR A 106 -11.36 -13.18 -17.04
C THR A 106 -10.17 -12.38 -16.54
N TYR A 107 -10.00 -12.21 -15.22
CA TYR A 107 -8.88 -11.49 -14.61
C TYR A 107 -7.72 -12.40 -14.19
N ASP A 108 -7.87 -13.72 -14.23
CA ASP A 108 -6.85 -14.65 -13.70
C ASP A 108 -5.51 -14.49 -14.44
N SER A 109 -5.53 -14.32 -15.76
CA SER A 109 -4.30 -14.08 -16.54
C SER A 109 -3.59 -12.77 -16.17
N MET A 110 -4.34 -11.75 -15.77
CA MET A 110 -3.77 -10.47 -15.33
C MET A 110 -3.14 -10.59 -13.93
N ILE A 111 -3.74 -11.40 -13.05
CA ILE A 111 -3.16 -11.75 -11.75
C ILE A 111 -1.86 -12.51 -11.92
N VAL A 112 -1.86 -13.55 -12.78
CA VAL A 112 -0.66 -14.32 -13.10
C VAL A 112 0.46 -13.42 -13.63
N ALA A 113 0.14 -12.42 -14.46
CA ALA A 113 1.12 -11.47 -14.97
C ALA A 113 1.71 -10.58 -13.85
N ALA A 114 0.89 -10.12 -12.90
CA ALA A 114 1.35 -9.31 -11.76
C ALA A 114 2.26 -10.11 -10.83
N GLU A 115 1.86 -11.34 -10.49
CA GLU A 115 2.66 -12.25 -9.66
C GLU A 115 3.98 -12.65 -10.33
N ALA A 116 3.96 -12.95 -11.63
CA ALA A 116 5.17 -13.26 -12.38
C ALA A 116 6.13 -12.06 -12.44
N ALA A 117 5.60 -10.85 -12.65
CA ALA A 117 6.41 -9.63 -12.67
C ALA A 117 7.03 -9.36 -11.29
N LEU A 118 6.30 -9.60 -10.20
CA LEU A 118 6.80 -9.50 -8.84
C LEU A 118 7.96 -10.48 -8.60
N GLN A 119 7.80 -11.75 -8.97
CA GLN A 119 8.85 -12.77 -8.79
C GLN A 119 10.10 -12.46 -9.61
N GLU A 120 9.96 -12.03 -10.87
CA GLU A 120 11.10 -11.63 -11.70
C GLU A 120 11.78 -10.37 -11.16
N ALA A 121 11.02 -9.38 -10.68
CA ALA A 121 11.57 -8.18 -10.04
C ALA A 121 12.40 -8.54 -8.81
N ILE A 122 11.85 -9.34 -7.89
CA ILE A 122 12.55 -9.80 -6.68
C ILE A 122 13.81 -10.59 -7.03
N SER A 123 13.73 -11.51 -7.97
CA SER A 123 14.90 -12.31 -8.44
C SER A 123 16.00 -11.44 -9.05
N ALA A 124 15.64 -10.27 -9.56
CA ALA A 124 16.58 -9.35 -10.17
C ALA A 124 17.28 -8.43 -9.14
N ILE A 125 16.82 -8.34 -7.89
CA ILE A 125 17.39 -7.46 -6.88
C ILE A 125 18.71 -8.03 -6.36
N THR A 126 19.79 -7.26 -6.57
CA THR A 126 21.11 -7.54 -5.99
C THR A 126 21.75 -6.22 -5.52
N PRO A 127 22.59 -6.23 -4.47
CA PRO A 127 23.26 -5.01 -4.04
C PRO A 127 24.12 -4.41 -5.15
N GLY A 128 24.11 -3.10 -5.28
CA GLY A 128 24.80 -2.36 -6.33
C GLY A 128 24.08 -2.29 -7.67
N ARG A 129 23.07 -3.11 -7.92
CA ARG A 129 22.25 -3.03 -9.13
C ARG A 129 21.46 -1.73 -9.20
N LYS A 130 21.32 -1.13 -10.38
CA LYS A 130 20.44 0.03 -10.57
C LYS A 130 18.98 -0.37 -10.34
N ILE A 131 18.24 0.48 -9.65
CA ILE A 131 16.81 0.26 -9.39
C ILE A 131 16.01 0.30 -10.71
N SER A 132 16.41 1.17 -11.65
CA SER A 132 15.82 1.26 -13.00
C SER A 132 15.92 -0.05 -13.82
N ASP A 133 16.94 -0.89 -13.56
CA ASP A 133 17.05 -2.18 -14.24
C ASP A 133 15.93 -3.13 -13.82
N VAL A 134 15.50 -3.07 -12.54
CA VAL A 134 14.37 -3.85 -12.03
C VAL A 134 13.06 -3.36 -12.66
N GLY A 135 12.87 -2.05 -12.82
CA GLY A 135 11.72 -1.51 -13.56
C GLY A 135 11.65 -2.04 -14.99
N SER A 136 12.80 -2.15 -15.67
CA SER A 136 12.86 -2.75 -17.01
C SER A 136 12.53 -4.25 -17.02
N VAL A 137 12.81 -4.97 -15.94
CA VAL A 137 12.41 -6.39 -15.79
C VAL A 137 10.90 -6.51 -15.64
N VAL A 138 10.30 -5.68 -14.77
CA VAL A 138 8.84 -5.62 -14.55
C VAL A 138 8.11 -5.34 -15.86
N GLU A 139 8.51 -4.28 -16.58
CA GLU A 139 7.89 -3.87 -17.84
C GLU A 139 7.90 -5.03 -18.86
N ARG A 140 9.07 -5.58 -19.16
CA ARG A 140 9.20 -6.69 -20.12
C ARG A 140 8.42 -7.94 -19.70
N CYS A 141 8.36 -8.24 -18.41
CA CYS A 141 7.57 -9.36 -17.92
C CYS A 141 6.08 -9.13 -18.20
N ILE A 142 5.53 -8.00 -17.80
CA ILE A 142 4.11 -7.67 -17.99
C ILE A 142 3.74 -7.66 -19.48
N GLU A 143 4.58 -7.05 -20.33
CA GLU A 143 4.35 -7.00 -21.79
C GLU A 143 4.38 -8.38 -22.45
N ARG A 144 5.24 -9.29 -21.98
CA ARG A 144 5.30 -10.69 -22.45
C ARG A 144 4.01 -11.47 -22.17
N TYR A 145 3.30 -11.12 -21.08
CA TYR A 145 1.97 -11.65 -20.79
C TYR A 145 0.85 -10.96 -21.59
N GLY A 146 1.16 -9.96 -22.44
CA GLY A 146 0.19 -9.25 -23.26
C GLY A 146 -0.55 -8.12 -22.56
N PHE A 147 -0.05 -7.68 -21.40
CA PHE A 147 -0.59 -6.59 -20.60
C PHE A 147 0.29 -5.34 -20.68
N ARG A 148 -0.05 -4.33 -19.88
CA ARG A 148 0.68 -3.08 -19.75
C ARG A 148 0.92 -2.78 -18.26
N PRO A 149 2.12 -2.31 -17.86
CA PRO A 149 2.36 -1.81 -16.52
C PRO A 149 1.71 -0.44 -16.29
N ILE A 150 1.40 -0.11 -15.03
CA ILE A 150 1.07 1.27 -14.64
C ILE A 150 2.37 2.03 -14.44
N ARG A 151 2.65 3.00 -15.34
CA ARG A 151 3.97 3.67 -15.43
C ARG A 151 4.25 4.68 -14.32
N ASN A 152 3.22 5.22 -13.67
CA ASN A 152 3.33 6.24 -12.63
C ASN A 152 2.99 5.75 -11.22
N LEU A 153 2.98 4.43 -11.01
CA LEU A 153 3.05 3.80 -9.70
C LEU A 153 4.39 3.09 -9.55
N THR A 154 4.90 3.06 -8.33
CA THR A 154 6.24 2.54 -8.04
C THR A 154 6.24 1.84 -6.69
N GLY A 155 7.01 0.79 -6.54
CA GLY A 155 7.48 0.34 -5.25
C GLY A 155 8.36 1.41 -4.59
N HIS A 156 8.68 1.24 -3.32
CA HIS A 156 9.36 2.26 -2.53
C HIS A 156 10.27 1.67 -1.46
N LYS A 157 11.31 2.43 -1.09
CA LYS A 157 12.12 2.13 0.09
C LYS A 157 11.31 2.41 1.36
N ILE A 158 11.47 1.55 2.36
CA ILE A 158 10.82 1.68 3.66
C ILE A 158 11.89 1.92 4.73
N GLU A 159 11.66 2.90 5.60
CA GLU A 159 12.46 3.17 6.80
C GLU A 159 11.56 3.25 8.03
N ARG A 160 12.14 3.28 9.21
CA ARG A 160 11.38 3.38 10.45
C ARG A 160 10.47 4.60 10.46
N PHE A 161 9.16 4.42 10.69
CA PHE A 161 8.09 5.43 10.61
C PHE A 161 7.98 6.16 9.26
N ASN A 162 8.57 5.63 8.20
CA ASN A 162 8.56 6.25 6.89
C ASN A 162 8.38 5.19 5.79
N LEU A 163 7.16 5.07 5.27
CA LEU A 163 6.85 4.11 4.20
C LEU A 163 7.50 4.49 2.85
N HIS A 164 7.69 5.77 2.56
CA HIS A 164 8.23 6.26 1.29
C HIS A 164 9.56 6.98 1.51
N ALA A 165 10.63 6.22 1.73
CA ALA A 165 11.92 6.72 2.16
C ALA A 165 12.88 7.10 1.01
N GLY A 166 12.38 7.85 0.05
CA GLY A 166 13.16 8.56 -0.97
C GLY A 166 13.49 7.77 -2.24
N LYS A 167 13.89 6.49 -2.17
CA LYS A 167 14.13 5.67 -3.37
C LYS A 167 12.83 4.99 -3.82
N SER A 168 12.51 5.04 -5.13
CA SER A 168 11.34 4.39 -5.73
C SER A 168 11.76 3.26 -6.67
N VAL A 169 10.98 2.19 -6.73
CA VAL A 169 11.19 1.07 -7.66
C VAL A 169 10.15 1.17 -8.78
N PRO A 170 10.51 1.67 -9.97
CA PRO A 170 9.56 1.88 -11.05
C PRO A 170 9.03 0.56 -11.62
N ASN A 171 7.85 0.62 -12.24
CA ASN A 171 7.24 -0.49 -12.98
C ASN A 171 7.60 -0.46 -14.48
N VAL A 172 8.37 0.54 -14.90
CA VAL A 172 8.79 0.77 -16.29
C VAL A 172 10.26 1.13 -16.37
N SER A 173 10.83 1.00 -17.55
CA SER A 173 12.22 1.40 -17.85
C SER A 173 12.43 2.91 -17.84
N GLY A 174 13.69 3.34 -17.76
CA GLY A 174 14.13 4.73 -17.99
C GLY A 174 13.96 5.68 -16.79
N ILE A 175 13.44 5.22 -15.66
CA ILE A 175 13.29 6.05 -14.44
C ILE A 175 14.45 5.77 -13.50
N GLU A 176 15.35 6.74 -13.33
CA GLU A 176 16.50 6.63 -12.42
C GLU A 176 16.06 6.83 -10.96
N SER A 177 16.49 5.93 -10.08
CA SER A 177 16.18 5.95 -8.62
C SER A 177 17.34 5.46 -7.76
N GLY A 178 18.58 5.50 -8.27
CA GLY A 178 19.77 5.04 -7.56
C GLY A 178 20.01 3.53 -7.65
N ARG A 179 20.65 2.99 -6.63
CA ARG A 179 21.04 1.57 -6.55
C ARG A 179 20.53 0.95 -5.27
N PHE A 180 20.30 -0.37 -5.29
CA PHE A 180 20.02 -1.15 -4.09
C PHE A 180 21.28 -1.27 -3.23
N GLU A 181 21.13 -1.09 -1.92
CA GLU A 181 22.21 -1.21 -0.94
C GLU A 181 21.88 -2.27 0.11
N VAL A 182 22.89 -2.98 0.60
CA VAL A 182 22.73 -4.01 1.64
C VAL A 182 22.09 -3.39 2.88
N GLY A 183 21.05 -4.04 3.42
CA GLY A 183 20.32 -3.60 4.59
C GLY A 183 19.11 -2.72 4.29
N GLU A 184 18.94 -2.26 3.06
CA GLU A 184 17.73 -1.52 2.68
C GLU A 184 16.52 -2.44 2.55
N VAL A 185 15.34 -1.91 2.92
CA VAL A 185 14.04 -2.60 2.83
C VAL A 185 13.18 -1.89 1.80
N TYR A 186 12.52 -2.67 0.94
CA TYR A 186 11.68 -2.15 -0.15
C TYR A 186 10.35 -2.89 -0.25
N ALA A 187 9.29 -2.15 -0.55
CA ALA A 187 8.08 -2.68 -1.16
C ALA A 187 8.32 -2.81 -2.67
N ILE A 188 8.02 -3.99 -3.23
CA ILE A 188 8.08 -4.26 -4.67
C ILE A 188 6.67 -4.60 -5.13
N GLU A 189 6.07 -3.75 -5.97
CA GLU A 189 4.64 -3.75 -6.26
C GLU A 189 4.32 -3.49 -7.75
N PRO A 190 4.45 -4.49 -8.61
CA PRO A 190 3.98 -4.39 -9.98
C PRO A 190 2.47 -4.18 -10.07
N PHE A 191 2.06 -3.22 -10.91
CA PHE A 191 0.67 -2.96 -11.28
C PHE A 191 0.45 -3.25 -12.74
N VAL A 192 -0.57 -4.05 -13.04
CA VAL A 192 -0.87 -4.57 -14.37
C VAL A 192 -2.27 -4.15 -14.81
N THR A 193 -2.41 -3.70 -16.06
CA THR A 193 -3.69 -3.34 -16.68
C THR A 193 -3.77 -3.90 -18.11
N PRO A 194 -4.96 -4.05 -18.69
CA PRO A 194 -5.09 -4.50 -20.08
C PRO A 194 -4.31 -3.62 -21.07
N ARG A 195 -3.77 -4.21 -22.14
CA ARG A 195 -2.95 -3.50 -23.15
C ARG A 195 -3.65 -2.29 -23.78
N LYS A 196 -4.98 -2.29 -23.84
CA LYS A 196 -5.80 -1.17 -24.35
C LYS A 196 -5.91 0.01 -23.39
N ALA A 197 -5.58 -0.17 -22.10
CA ALA A 197 -5.61 0.89 -21.09
C ALA A 197 -4.53 1.94 -21.33
N GLU A 198 -4.65 3.12 -20.69
CA GLU A 198 -3.61 4.15 -20.74
C GLU A 198 -2.32 3.69 -20.03
N GLY A 199 -2.41 2.80 -19.03
CA GLY A 199 -1.27 2.37 -18.24
C GLY A 199 -0.76 3.46 -17.30
N ALA A 200 -1.67 4.27 -16.79
CA ALA A 200 -1.39 5.30 -15.79
C ALA A 200 -2.59 5.49 -14.86
N VAL A 201 -2.34 6.00 -13.68
CA VAL A 201 -3.37 6.45 -12.75
C VAL A 201 -3.42 7.96 -12.67
N THR A 202 -4.57 8.45 -12.24
CA THR A 202 -4.83 9.86 -11.89
C THR A 202 -5.44 9.95 -10.50
N ASP A 203 -5.34 11.12 -9.88
CA ASP A 203 -5.99 11.42 -8.62
C ASP A 203 -7.51 11.40 -8.80
N GLY A 204 -8.19 10.62 -7.97
CA GLY A 204 -9.63 10.68 -7.79
C GLY A 204 -10.03 11.87 -6.90
N GLU A 205 -11.34 12.08 -6.78
CA GLU A 205 -11.88 13.22 -6.03
C GLU A 205 -11.79 13.06 -4.50
N ALA A 206 -11.70 11.82 -4.00
CA ALA A 206 -11.76 11.51 -2.58
C ALA A 206 -10.38 11.15 -1.99
N ALA A 207 -10.19 11.47 -0.71
CA ALA A 207 -9.12 10.97 0.12
C ALA A 207 -9.69 10.46 1.44
N TYR A 208 -9.32 9.24 1.82
CA TYR A 208 -9.74 8.59 3.06
C TYR A 208 -8.56 8.20 3.95
N ILE A 209 -7.35 8.27 3.38
CA ILE A 209 -6.08 8.05 4.04
C ILE A 209 -5.35 9.38 4.14
N TYR A 210 -4.77 9.63 5.30
CA TYR A 210 -4.10 10.90 5.60
C TYR A 210 -2.76 10.64 6.30
N ARG A 211 -1.87 11.63 6.23
CA ARG A 211 -0.64 11.67 7.05
C ARG A 211 -0.55 12.99 7.80
N PHE A 212 0.10 12.96 8.96
CA PHE A 212 0.45 14.16 9.68
C PHE A 212 1.50 14.98 8.92
N VAL A 213 1.37 16.30 8.95
CA VAL A 213 2.32 17.24 8.32
C VAL A 213 2.92 18.17 9.35
N LYS A 214 2.08 18.85 10.16
CA LYS A 214 2.51 19.86 11.14
C LYS A 214 1.36 20.22 12.08
N THR A 215 1.69 20.80 13.24
CA THR A 215 0.69 21.40 14.13
C THR A 215 0.44 22.89 13.82
N LYS A 216 1.44 23.57 13.25
CA LYS A 216 1.35 24.99 12.89
C LYS A 216 0.30 25.20 11.79
N GLY A 217 -0.76 25.93 12.12
CA GLY A 217 -1.88 26.19 11.21
C GLY A 217 -3.25 25.76 11.77
N ALA A 218 -3.28 24.89 12.77
CA ALA A 218 -4.47 24.62 13.56
C ALA A 218 -4.91 25.90 14.29
N LYS A 219 -6.14 26.35 14.05
CA LYS A 219 -6.63 27.64 14.55
C LYS A 219 -7.40 27.48 15.86
N SER A 220 -8.19 26.42 15.97
CA SER A 220 -8.95 26.12 17.17
C SER A 220 -8.12 25.29 18.16
N LYS A 221 -8.45 25.39 19.46
CA LYS A 221 -7.84 24.55 20.51
C LYS A 221 -8.10 23.07 20.24
N ALA A 222 -9.29 22.72 19.77
CA ALA A 222 -9.67 21.35 19.41
C ALA A 222 -8.82 20.82 18.25
N ALA A 223 -8.60 21.63 17.20
CA ALA A 223 -7.75 21.25 16.08
C ALA A 223 -6.29 21.05 16.48
N LEU A 224 -5.75 21.90 17.36
CA LEU A 224 -4.40 21.70 17.90
C LEU A 224 -4.29 20.37 18.66
N GLN A 225 -5.24 20.10 19.57
CA GLN A 225 -5.28 18.86 20.33
C GLN A 225 -5.42 17.62 19.42
N LEU A 226 -6.27 17.69 18.40
CA LEU A 226 -6.40 16.60 17.42
C LEU A 226 -5.12 16.41 16.61
N ALA A 227 -4.46 17.49 16.19
CA ALA A 227 -3.19 17.40 15.46
C ALA A 227 -2.08 16.75 16.31
N GLU A 228 -2.02 17.09 17.60
CA GLU A 228 -1.10 16.48 18.56
C GLU A 228 -1.42 14.99 18.77
N TYR A 229 -2.69 14.65 18.97
CA TYR A 229 -3.13 13.26 19.07
C TYR A 229 -2.73 12.44 17.83
N ILE A 230 -2.97 12.97 16.62
CA ILE A 230 -2.61 12.32 15.36
C ILE A 230 -1.08 12.12 15.28
N ARG A 231 -0.29 13.14 15.58
CA ARG A 231 1.18 13.06 15.59
C ARG A 231 1.67 11.96 16.53
N ASP A 232 1.16 11.95 17.74
CA ASP A 232 1.64 11.08 18.82
C ASP A 232 1.11 9.63 18.70
N THR A 233 -0.01 9.44 17.98
CA THR A 233 -0.59 8.12 17.73
C THR A 233 0.01 7.43 16.51
N TYR A 234 0.18 8.17 15.40
CA TYR A 234 0.58 7.56 14.11
C TYR A 234 2.05 7.81 13.74
N HIS A 235 2.77 8.68 14.45
CA HIS A 235 4.22 8.93 14.29
C HIS A 235 4.70 9.17 12.85
N GLY A 236 3.84 9.72 11.98
CA GLY A 236 4.12 9.95 10.56
C GLY A 236 3.61 8.85 9.62
N LEU A 237 3.21 7.69 10.12
CA LEU A 237 2.56 6.66 9.33
C LEU A 237 1.18 7.11 8.84
N PRO A 238 0.70 6.62 7.69
CA PRO A 238 -0.64 6.90 7.17
C PRO A 238 -1.74 6.37 8.09
N PHE A 239 -2.83 7.12 8.19
CA PHE A 239 -3.99 6.74 9.00
C PHE A 239 -5.31 6.98 8.25
N ALA A 240 -6.35 6.21 8.58
CA ALA A 240 -7.68 6.38 8.01
C ALA A 240 -8.47 7.47 8.72
N SER A 241 -9.25 8.25 7.97
CA SER A 241 -10.22 9.19 8.53
C SER A 241 -11.21 8.51 9.49
N ARG A 242 -11.63 7.25 9.20
CA ARG A 242 -12.52 6.47 10.08
C ARG A 242 -11.90 6.14 11.44
N TRP A 243 -10.57 5.96 11.53
CA TRP A 243 -9.92 5.69 12.81
C TRP A 243 -9.99 6.92 13.74
N VAL A 244 -9.81 8.11 13.16
CA VAL A 244 -9.96 9.38 13.90
C VAL A 244 -11.43 9.60 14.25
N HIS A 245 -12.37 9.36 13.34
CA HIS A 245 -13.81 9.47 13.61
C HIS A 245 -14.23 8.58 14.78
N ASN A 246 -13.74 7.35 14.86
CA ASN A 246 -14.07 6.42 15.94
C ASN A 246 -13.43 6.76 17.30
N SER A 247 -12.27 7.42 17.28
CA SER A 247 -11.47 7.72 18.48
C SER A 247 -11.67 9.15 19.00
N TRP A 248 -11.98 10.10 18.11
CA TRP A 248 -12.16 11.52 18.42
C TRP A 248 -13.62 11.95 18.26
N ARG A 249 -14.32 12.07 19.38
CA ARG A 249 -15.78 12.33 19.39
C ARG A 249 -16.06 13.83 19.49
N ASP A 250 -15.88 14.57 18.40
CA ASP A 250 -16.26 15.99 18.31
C ASP A 250 -17.61 16.25 17.59
N GLY A 251 -18.36 15.19 17.32
CA GLY A 251 -19.74 15.22 16.86
C GLY A 251 -19.93 15.38 15.35
N ASP A 252 -19.27 16.31 14.67
CA ASP A 252 -19.54 16.65 13.26
C ASP A 252 -18.31 16.52 12.33
N PHE A 253 -17.21 16.04 12.84
CA PHE A 253 -15.96 15.92 12.09
C PHE A 253 -15.39 17.28 11.60
N SER A 254 -15.88 18.41 12.13
CA SER A 254 -15.45 19.75 11.73
C SER A 254 -13.99 20.03 12.05
N THR A 255 -13.52 19.57 13.21
CA THR A 255 -12.12 19.67 13.64
C THR A 255 -11.18 18.98 12.66
N PHE A 256 -11.55 17.80 12.15
CA PHE A 256 -10.78 17.10 11.13
C PHE A 256 -10.73 17.89 9.81
N LYS A 257 -11.85 18.46 9.38
CA LYS A 257 -11.93 19.31 8.17
C LYS A 257 -11.05 20.56 8.33
N GLU A 258 -10.98 21.13 9.54
CA GLU A 258 -10.06 22.24 9.83
C GLU A 258 -8.60 21.82 9.61
N LEU A 259 -8.18 20.64 10.08
CA LEU A 259 -6.82 20.14 9.87
C LEU A 259 -6.48 19.92 8.40
N VAL A 260 -7.42 19.42 7.60
CA VAL A 260 -7.25 19.27 6.15
C VAL A 260 -7.07 20.65 5.50
N SER A 261 -7.99 21.59 5.75
CA SER A 261 -7.97 22.93 5.14
C SER A 261 -6.74 23.76 5.55
N SER A 262 -6.24 23.57 6.75
CA SER A 262 -5.03 24.24 7.26
C SER A 262 -3.73 23.53 6.88
N ARG A 263 -3.83 22.40 6.16
CA ARG A 263 -2.68 21.56 5.79
C ARG A 263 -1.86 21.06 6.98
N CYS A 264 -2.53 20.82 8.09
CA CYS A 264 -1.93 20.13 9.24
C CYS A 264 -1.83 18.63 9.02
N ILE A 265 -2.76 18.10 8.24
CA ILE A 265 -2.74 16.75 7.67
C ILE A 265 -2.89 16.84 6.14
N ALA A 266 -2.33 15.88 5.42
CA ALA A 266 -2.43 15.77 3.98
C ALA A 266 -3.07 14.44 3.59
N GLY A 267 -4.07 14.49 2.71
CA GLY A 267 -4.72 13.30 2.18
C GLY A 267 -3.90 12.66 1.06
N TYR A 268 -4.02 11.34 0.96
CA TYR A 268 -3.63 10.56 -0.21
C TYR A 268 -4.87 10.39 -1.08
N PRO A 269 -4.94 11.01 -2.28
CA PRO A 269 -6.05 10.80 -3.20
C PRO A 269 -6.20 9.32 -3.55
N VAL A 270 -7.43 8.87 -3.74
CA VAL A 270 -7.68 7.56 -4.35
C VAL A 270 -7.11 7.59 -5.76
N LEU A 271 -6.33 6.58 -6.13
CA LEU A 271 -5.71 6.49 -7.45
C LEU A 271 -6.53 5.59 -8.37
N VAL A 272 -6.90 6.13 -9.54
CA VAL A 272 -7.79 5.45 -10.49
C VAL A 272 -7.12 5.36 -11.87
N GLU A 273 -7.26 4.22 -12.54
CA GLU A 273 -6.77 4.08 -13.92
C GLU A 273 -7.46 5.07 -14.86
N VAL A 274 -6.67 5.80 -15.65
CA VAL A 274 -7.13 6.94 -16.46
C VAL A 274 -8.29 6.62 -17.40
N THR A 275 -8.32 5.39 -17.94
CA THR A 275 -9.37 4.95 -18.89
C THR A 275 -10.42 4.04 -18.25
N GLY A 276 -10.42 3.91 -16.92
CA GLY A 276 -11.38 3.07 -16.20
C GLY A 276 -11.19 1.56 -16.42
N GLN A 277 -9.98 1.13 -16.83
CA GLN A 277 -9.69 -0.29 -17.00
C GLN A 277 -9.24 -0.93 -15.69
N PRO A 278 -9.53 -2.23 -15.48
CA PRO A 278 -9.17 -2.92 -14.25
C PRO A 278 -7.65 -3.00 -14.07
N ILE A 279 -7.23 -3.05 -12.81
CA ILE A 279 -5.83 -3.18 -12.39
C ILE A 279 -5.68 -4.40 -11.49
N ALA A 280 -4.62 -5.19 -11.71
CA ALA A 280 -4.09 -6.16 -10.76
C ALA A 280 -2.81 -5.60 -10.11
N GLN A 281 -2.58 -5.91 -8.85
CA GLN A 281 -1.38 -5.60 -8.08
C GLN A 281 -0.93 -6.85 -7.34
N ALA A 282 0.36 -7.12 -7.33
CA ALA A 282 0.96 -8.10 -6.43
C ALA A 282 2.14 -7.44 -5.73
N GLU A 283 2.35 -7.74 -4.44
CA GLU A 283 3.37 -7.03 -3.67
C GLU A 283 3.99 -7.89 -2.56
N HIS A 284 5.28 -7.66 -2.35
CA HIS A 284 6.03 -8.11 -1.20
C HIS A 284 7.05 -7.08 -0.70
N THR A 285 7.27 -7.08 0.61
CA THR A 285 8.44 -6.40 1.19
C THR A 285 9.65 -7.30 1.12
N VAL A 286 10.77 -6.74 0.67
CA VAL A 286 12.08 -7.42 0.58
C VAL A 286 13.16 -6.67 1.34
N LEU A 287 14.10 -7.43 1.92
CA LEU A 287 15.34 -6.92 2.50
C LEU A 287 16.49 -7.24 1.56
N VAL A 288 17.26 -6.24 1.15
CA VAL A 288 18.47 -6.41 0.34
C VAL A 288 19.58 -7.04 1.21
N THR A 289 20.13 -8.16 0.76
CA THR A 289 21.20 -8.91 1.43
C THR A 289 22.52 -8.81 0.63
N GLU A 290 23.61 -9.35 1.16
CA GLU A 290 24.91 -9.35 0.46
C GLU A 290 24.88 -10.06 -0.90
N ASN A 291 23.99 -11.05 -1.09
CA ASN A 291 23.95 -11.91 -2.28
C ASN A 291 22.61 -11.83 -3.06
N GLY A 292 21.76 -10.85 -2.79
CA GLY A 292 20.45 -10.72 -3.42
C GLY A 292 19.45 -10.02 -2.50
N CYS A 293 18.24 -10.57 -2.38
CA CYS A 293 17.28 -10.09 -1.39
C CYS A 293 16.50 -11.24 -0.74
N ARG A 294 15.91 -10.96 0.41
CA ARG A 294 15.03 -11.88 1.15
C ARG A 294 13.64 -11.30 1.25
N ILE A 295 12.63 -12.06 0.87
CA ILE A 295 11.23 -11.68 1.06
C ILE A 295 10.93 -11.75 2.57
N LEU A 296 10.31 -10.72 3.11
CA LEU A 296 9.92 -10.64 4.53
C LEU A 296 8.46 -11.04 4.75
N THR A 297 7.62 -10.97 3.72
CA THR A 297 6.15 -11.09 3.78
C THR A 297 5.60 -12.34 3.08
N ALA A 298 6.43 -13.35 2.83
CA ALA A 298 6.04 -14.64 2.26
C ALA A 298 6.01 -15.74 3.32
#